data_530be92ef4c2be5ded65a9175bf5824d
#
_entry.id   530be92ef4c2be5ded65a9175bf5824d
#
_cell.length_a   1.000
_cell.length_b   1.000
_cell.length_c   1.000
_cell.angle_alpha   90.00
_cell.angle_beta   90.00
_cell.angle_gamma   90.00
#
_symmetry.space_group_name_H-M   'P 1'
#
loop_
_entity.id
_entity.type
_entity.pdbx_description
1 polymer ?
#
loop_
_entity_poly.entity_id
_entity_poly.type
_entity_poly.pdbx_seq_one_letter_code
_entity_poly.pdbx_strand_id
1 'polypeptide(L)'
;TGADGIKYTNPMMIYPAIHYTMGGLWVDYELQTTIEGLFAAGEANFSDHGANRLGASALMQGLADGYFVLPYTIQNYLSKEIYSSPIPTTAPEFEAAENEAKAKIEKLMNIKGSRSVDSFQKQLGHIMWEYVGMGRTKEGLTKAIPMIQALKEEFWKDVRITGDTQSMN
;
A
#
# COMPACT_ATOMS: atom_id res chain seq x y z
N THR A 1 3.31 36.75 -10.18
CA THR A 1 2.14 36.15 -10.82
C THR A 1 2.44 34.67 -11.11
N GLY A 2 1.48 33.80 -10.82
CA GLY A 2 1.57 32.39 -11.21
C GLY A 2 1.47 32.24 -12.75
N ALA A 3 1.65 31.00 -13.23
CA ALA A 3 1.58 30.68 -14.67
C ALA A 3 0.25 31.07 -15.33
N ASP A 4 -0.80 31.21 -14.54
CA ASP A 4 -2.15 31.62 -14.92
C ASP A 4 -2.38 33.15 -14.83
N GLY A 5 -1.36 33.92 -14.50
CA GLY A 5 -1.44 35.38 -14.33
C GLY A 5 -2.08 35.84 -13.01
N ILE A 6 -2.45 34.94 -12.12
CA ILE A 6 -3.05 35.27 -10.82
C ILE A 6 -1.98 35.85 -9.89
N LYS A 7 -2.29 36.95 -9.21
CA LYS A 7 -1.39 37.53 -8.23
C LYS A 7 -1.34 36.69 -6.98
N TYR A 8 -0.14 36.46 -6.43
CA TYR A 8 0.04 35.71 -5.17
C TYR A 8 -0.63 36.36 -3.94
N THR A 9 -1.07 37.60 -4.06
CA THR A 9 -1.87 38.28 -3.03
C THR A 9 -3.30 37.80 -2.93
N ASN A 10 -3.81 37.10 -3.94
CA ASN A 10 -5.17 36.57 -3.91
C ASN A 10 -5.17 35.23 -3.17
N PRO A 11 -6.03 35.05 -2.17
CA PRO A 11 -6.19 33.74 -1.54
C PRO A 11 -6.60 32.68 -2.56
N MET A 12 -5.99 31.50 -2.46
CA MET A 12 -6.39 30.32 -3.22
C MET A 12 -7.30 29.46 -2.37
N MET A 13 -8.33 28.89 -3.00
CA MET A 13 -9.13 27.88 -2.37
C MET A 13 -8.33 26.58 -2.34
N ILE A 14 -8.08 26.05 -1.15
CA ILE A 14 -7.36 24.79 -0.95
C ILE A 14 -8.21 23.84 -0.13
N TYR A 15 -7.97 22.54 -0.30
CA TYR A 15 -8.56 21.49 0.50
C TYR A 15 -7.45 20.57 1.02
N PRO A 16 -7.40 20.29 2.33
CA PRO A 16 -6.45 19.33 2.88
C PRO A 16 -6.73 17.94 2.33
N ALA A 17 -5.73 17.31 1.74
CA ALA A 17 -5.83 15.95 1.23
C ALA A 17 -4.62 15.14 1.66
N ILE A 18 -4.82 13.86 1.91
CA ILE A 18 -3.73 12.92 2.16
C ILE A 18 -2.96 12.78 0.85
N HIS A 19 -1.65 13.04 0.92
CA HIS A 19 -0.78 13.02 -0.26
C HIS A 19 0.28 11.92 -0.19
N TYR A 20 0.81 11.66 1.00
CA TYR A 20 1.92 10.74 1.22
C TYR A 20 1.85 10.14 2.63
N THR A 21 2.12 8.85 2.73
CA THR A 21 2.18 8.15 4.02
C THR A 21 3.64 7.97 4.44
N MET A 22 4.08 8.70 5.48
CA MET A 22 5.38 8.47 6.07
C MET A 22 5.36 7.18 6.88
N GLY A 23 6.45 6.42 6.76
CA GLY A 23 6.54 5.08 7.34
C GLY A 23 6.28 4.01 6.28
N GLY A 24 6.46 2.76 6.65
CA GLY A 24 6.33 1.63 5.75
C GLY A 24 7.14 0.44 6.24
N LEU A 25 7.52 -0.43 5.32
CA LEU A 25 8.33 -1.60 5.62
C LEU A 25 9.76 -1.17 6.00
N TRP A 26 10.28 -1.76 7.05
CA TRP A 26 11.70 -1.61 7.36
C TRP A 26 12.55 -2.22 6.25
N VAL A 27 13.60 -1.52 5.85
CA VAL A 27 14.60 -1.99 4.88
C VAL A 27 16.00 -1.60 5.34
N ASP A 28 16.98 -2.36 4.90
CA ASP A 28 18.40 -2.03 5.03
C ASP A 28 18.86 -1.05 3.93
N TYR A 29 20.15 -0.78 3.85
CA TYR A 29 20.71 0.12 2.82
C TYR A 29 20.63 -0.43 1.39
N GLU A 30 20.37 -1.71 1.23
CA GLU A 30 20.13 -2.37 -0.06
C GLU A 30 18.64 -2.51 -0.38
N LEU A 31 17.77 -1.86 0.40
CA LEU A 31 16.32 -1.89 0.29
C LEU A 31 15.69 -3.27 0.56
N GLN A 32 16.44 -4.19 1.19
CA GLN A 32 15.93 -5.49 1.57
C GLN A 32 15.18 -5.40 2.90
N THR A 33 14.02 -6.04 2.96
CA THR A 33 13.24 -6.16 4.20
C THR A 33 13.83 -7.25 5.11
N THR A 34 13.20 -7.51 6.23
CA THR A 34 13.54 -8.64 7.10
C THR A 34 13.25 -10.02 6.46
N ILE A 35 12.56 -10.03 5.32
CA ILE A 35 12.29 -11.25 4.55
C ILE A 35 13.26 -11.27 3.38
N GLU A 36 14.10 -12.31 3.32
CA GLU A 36 15.08 -12.48 2.25
C GLU A 36 14.38 -12.51 0.88
N GLY A 37 14.90 -11.74 -0.08
CA GLY A 37 14.37 -11.62 -1.42
C GLY A 37 13.16 -10.70 -1.56
N LEU A 38 12.68 -10.09 -0.47
CA LEU A 38 11.64 -9.06 -0.51
C LEU A 38 12.27 -7.69 -0.31
N PHE A 39 12.14 -6.84 -1.32
CA PHE A 39 12.65 -5.47 -1.34
C PHE A 39 11.50 -4.47 -1.37
N ALA A 40 11.69 -3.32 -0.74
CA ALA A 40 10.72 -2.24 -0.78
C ALA A 40 11.41 -0.91 -1.10
N ALA A 41 10.92 -0.22 -2.12
CA ALA A 41 11.48 1.05 -2.60
C ALA A 41 10.42 2.17 -2.57
N GLY A 42 10.88 3.41 -2.50
CA GLY A 42 10.01 4.59 -2.49
C GLY A 42 9.10 4.63 -1.25
N GLU A 43 7.88 5.06 -1.43
CA GLU A 43 6.90 5.25 -0.34
C GLU A 43 6.57 3.97 0.44
N ALA A 44 6.79 2.79 -0.15
CA ALA A 44 6.52 1.52 0.50
C ALA A 44 7.50 1.20 1.64
N ASN A 45 8.71 1.77 1.63
CA ASN A 45 9.66 1.61 2.71
C ASN A 45 9.50 2.71 3.78
N PHE A 46 10.04 2.45 4.99
CA PHE A 46 9.94 3.41 6.10
C PHE A 46 10.72 4.70 5.87
N SER A 47 11.67 4.69 4.97
CA SER A 47 12.56 5.75 4.52
C SER A 47 13.18 6.65 5.61
N ASP A 48 13.98 7.59 5.19
CA ASP A 48 14.65 8.58 6.03
C ASP A 48 13.82 9.85 6.29
N HIS A 49 12.54 9.85 5.94
CA HIS A 49 11.69 11.04 6.12
C HIS A 49 11.25 11.29 7.56
N GLY A 50 11.35 10.31 8.42
CA GLY A 50 10.85 10.41 9.80
C GLY A 50 9.34 10.64 9.86
N ALA A 51 8.90 11.49 10.78
CA ALA A 51 7.48 11.76 10.99
C ALA A 51 6.90 12.77 9.99
N ASN A 52 7.73 13.52 9.28
CA ASN A 52 7.29 14.53 8.33
C ASN A 52 8.27 14.70 7.17
N ARG A 53 7.76 14.59 5.97
CA ARG A 53 8.53 14.65 4.73
C ARG A 53 8.66 16.09 4.21
N LEU A 54 9.85 16.44 3.73
CA LEU A 54 10.08 17.69 3.00
C LEU A 54 9.42 17.64 1.62
N GLY A 55 9.01 18.80 1.11
CA GLY A 55 8.44 18.91 -0.24
C GLY A 55 9.40 18.36 -1.30
N ALA A 56 8.86 17.64 -2.28
CA ALA A 56 9.55 16.99 -3.40
C ALA A 56 10.53 15.85 -3.03
N SER A 57 10.85 15.62 -1.76
CA SER A 57 11.83 14.59 -1.35
C SER A 57 11.34 13.15 -1.61
N ALA A 58 10.04 12.91 -1.71
CA ALA A 58 9.51 11.58 -2.04
C ALA A 58 9.91 11.11 -3.45
N LEU A 59 9.79 11.98 -4.45
CA LEU A 59 10.23 11.66 -5.81
C LEU A 59 11.74 11.49 -5.87
N MET A 60 12.49 12.32 -5.15
CA MET A 60 13.94 12.20 -5.06
C MET A 60 14.35 10.86 -4.46
N GLN A 61 13.70 10.42 -3.38
CA GLN A 61 13.91 9.10 -2.80
C GLN A 61 13.59 7.98 -3.80
N GLY A 62 12.40 8.00 -4.41
CA GLY A 62 12.01 6.97 -5.36
C GLY A 62 12.94 6.86 -6.56
N LEU A 63 13.46 8.00 -7.04
CA LEU A 63 14.47 8.03 -8.10
C LEU A 63 15.82 7.50 -7.62
N ALA A 64 16.26 7.88 -6.42
CA ALA A 64 17.51 7.39 -5.84
C ALA A 64 17.46 5.87 -5.62
N ASP A 65 16.40 5.37 -5.00
CA ASP A 65 16.18 3.95 -4.80
C ASP A 65 16.18 3.19 -6.13
N GLY A 66 15.42 3.68 -7.12
CA GLY A 66 15.24 3.01 -8.40
C GLY A 66 16.47 3.04 -9.32
N TYR A 67 17.22 4.16 -9.35
CA TYR A 67 18.34 4.32 -10.27
C TYR A 67 19.69 3.96 -9.65
N PHE A 68 19.88 4.22 -8.37
CA PHE A 68 21.20 4.09 -7.74
C PHE A 68 21.32 2.90 -6.80
N VAL A 69 20.23 2.39 -6.25
CA VAL A 69 20.28 1.28 -5.28
C VAL A 69 19.80 -0.03 -5.91
N LEU A 70 18.55 -0.09 -6.37
CA LEU A 70 17.93 -1.34 -6.85
C LEU A 70 18.72 -2.08 -7.93
N PRO A 71 19.34 -1.43 -8.94
CA PRO A 71 20.08 -2.17 -9.96
C PRO A 71 21.24 -2.99 -9.37
N TYR A 72 21.95 -2.42 -8.41
CA TYR A 72 23.04 -3.11 -7.71
C TYR A 72 22.52 -4.18 -6.77
N THR A 73 21.46 -3.89 -6.03
CA THR A 73 20.80 -4.83 -5.14
C THR A 73 20.34 -6.08 -5.89
N ILE A 74 19.62 -5.90 -7.02
CA ILE A 74 19.15 -7.02 -7.85
C ILE A 74 20.33 -7.82 -8.39
N GLN A 75 21.34 -7.12 -8.91
CA GLN A 75 22.55 -7.78 -9.44
C GLN A 75 23.24 -8.61 -8.35
N ASN A 76 23.44 -8.04 -7.17
CA ASN A 76 24.11 -8.73 -6.06
C ASN A 76 23.28 -9.93 -5.58
N TYR A 77 21.99 -9.75 -5.40
CA TYR A 77 21.08 -10.81 -4.96
C TYR A 77 21.04 -12.00 -5.93
N LEU A 78 20.94 -11.71 -7.23
CA LEU A 78 20.85 -12.73 -8.26
C LEU A 78 22.20 -13.24 -8.76
N SER A 79 23.33 -12.72 -8.26
CA SER A 79 24.64 -13.06 -8.76
C SER A 79 24.97 -14.55 -8.72
N LYS A 80 24.44 -15.27 -7.72
CA LYS A 80 24.61 -16.71 -7.54
C LYS A 80 23.68 -17.54 -8.43
N GLU A 81 22.61 -16.91 -8.95
CA GLU A 81 21.54 -17.57 -9.69
C GLU A 81 21.64 -17.35 -11.21
N ILE A 82 22.62 -16.55 -11.69
CA ILE A 82 22.75 -16.17 -13.11
C ILE A 82 22.84 -17.41 -14.02
N TYR A 83 23.42 -18.50 -13.54
CA TYR A 83 23.57 -19.74 -14.29
C TYR A 83 22.62 -20.85 -13.84
N SER A 84 21.72 -20.57 -12.92
CA SER A 84 20.71 -21.55 -12.52
C SER A 84 19.64 -21.70 -13.60
N SER A 85 19.07 -22.88 -13.72
CA SER A 85 17.96 -23.11 -14.63
C SER A 85 16.72 -22.38 -14.14
N PRO A 86 15.91 -21.78 -15.01
CA PRO A 86 14.64 -21.20 -14.62
C PRO A 86 13.76 -22.23 -13.89
N ILE A 87 13.09 -21.82 -12.83
CA ILE A 87 12.10 -22.66 -12.15
C ILE A 87 10.97 -22.95 -13.12
N PRO A 88 10.63 -24.22 -13.41
CA PRO A 88 9.56 -24.54 -14.35
C PRO A 88 8.22 -24.08 -13.79
N THR A 89 7.39 -23.49 -14.64
CA THR A 89 6.05 -23.02 -14.25
C THR A 89 5.10 -24.17 -13.84
N THR A 90 5.53 -25.42 -14.04
CA THR A 90 4.84 -26.61 -13.57
C THR A 90 5.20 -26.99 -12.13
N ALA A 91 6.06 -26.22 -11.45
CA ALA A 91 6.37 -26.46 -10.05
C ALA A 91 5.10 -26.33 -9.19
N PRO A 92 4.91 -27.21 -8.19
CA PRO A 92 3.68 -27.29 -7.41
C PRO A 92 3.33 -26.00 -6.65
N GLU A 93 4.32 -25.16 -6.37
CA GLU A 93 4.17 -23.89 -5.70
C GLU A 93 3.33 -22.90 -6.53
N PHE A 94 3.46 -22.94 -7.87
CA PHE A 94 2.65 -22.10 -8.76
C PHE A 94 1.18 -22.52 -8.73
N GLU A 95 0.91 -23.81 -8.78
CA GLU A 95 -0.47 -24.34 -8.69
C GLU A 95 -1.06 -24.02 -7.30
N ALA A 96 -0.30 -24.20 -6.23
CA ALA A 96 -0.73 -23.85 -4.88
C ALA A 96 -1.12 -22.37 -4.75
N ALA A 97 -0.28 -21.47 -5.27
CA ALA A 97 -0.55 -20.02 -5.25
C ALA A 97 -1.78 -19.64 -6.10
N GLU A 98 -1.94 -20.25 -7.27
CA GLU A 98 -3.12 -20.06 -8.11
C GLU A 98 -4.40 -20.51 -7.41
N ASN A 99 -4.37 -21.69 -6.78
CA ASN A 99 -5.50 -22.25 -6.05
C ASN A 99 -5.87 -21.38 -4.82
N GLU A 100 -4.88 -20.86 -4.11
CA GLU A 100 -5.11 -19.91 -3.01
C GLU A 100 -5.80 -18.63 -3.50
N ALA A 101 -5.35 -18.07 -4.62
CA ALA A 101 -5.95 -16.88 -5.22
C ALA A 101 -7.39 -17.14 -5.66
N LYS A 102 -7.64 -18.26 -6.35
CA LYS A 102 -8.99 -18.69 -6.76
C LYS A 102 -9.91 -18.87 -5.55
N ALA A 103 -9.45 -19.52 -4.50
CA ALA A 103 -10.25 -19.73 -3.28
C ALA A 103 -10.64 -18.40 -2.60
N LYS A 104 -9.73 -17.40 -2.59
CA LYS A 104 -10.04 -16.05 -2.07
C LYS A 104 -11.12 -15.36 -2.91
N ILE A 105 -11.00 -15.43 -4.23
CA ILE A 105 -12.00 -14.85 -5.15
C ILE A 105 -13.36 -15.53 -4.96
N GLU A 106 -13.40 -16.86 -4.98
CA GLU A 106 -14.64 -17.62 -4.77
C GLU A 106 -15.29 -17.30 -3.41
N LYS A 107 -14.49 -17.19 -2.35
CA LYS A 107 -14.98 -16.78 -1.05
C LYS A 107 -15.66 -15.42 -1.12
N LEU A 108 -15.03 -14.42 -1.74
CA LEU A 108 -15.60 -13.07 -1.89
C LEU A 108 -16.91 -13.10 -2.71
N MET A 109 -16.91 -13.80 -3.84
CA MET A 109 -18.09 -13.89 -4.73
C MET A 109 -19.27 -14.62 -4.09
N ASN A 110 -19.01 -15.51 -3.13
CA ASN A 110 -20.04 -16.26 -2.42
C ASN A 110 -20.59 -15.55 -1.18
N ILE A 111 -19.99 -14.46 -0.72
CA ILE A 111 -20.54 -13.63 0.35
C ILE A 111 -21.75 -12.88 -0.21
N LYS A 112 -22.96 -13.25 0.20
CA LYS A 112 -24.21 -12.59 -0.20
C LYS A 112 -24.61 -11.51 0.81
N GLY A 113 -23.66 -10.65 1.14
CA GLY A 113 -23.85 -9.60 2.11
C GLY A 113 -24.76 -8.46 1.64
N SER A 114 -25.04 -7.54 2.54
CA SER A 114 -25.91 -6.38 2.29
C SER A 114 -25.13 -5.12 1.92
N ARG A 115 -23.87 -5.01 2.35
CA ARG A 115 -23.07 -3.79 2.26
C ARG A 115 -22.13 -3.80 1.05
N SER A 116 -22.11 -2.69 0.33
CA SER A 116 -21.19 -2.50 -0.80
C SER A 116 -19.75 -2.33 -0.35
N VAL A 117 -18.78 -2.65 -1.19
CA VAL A 117 -17.34 -2.39 -0.97
C VAL A 117 -17.09 -0.90 -0.68
N ASP A 118 -17.75 0.01 -1.42
CA ASP A 118 -17.66 1.46 -1.21
C ASP A 118 -18.08 1.87 0.22
N SER A 119 -19.12 1.23 0.77
CA SER A 119 -19.56 1.49 2.15
C SER A 119 -18.47 1.14 3.18
N PHE A 120 -17.78 0.02 3.00
CA PHE A 120 -16.66 -0.38 3.85
C PHE A 120 -15.47 0.56 3.70
N GLN A 121 -15.13 0.94 2.46
CA GLN A 121 -14.04 1.87 2.19
C GLN A 121 -14.29 3.24 2.83
N LYS A 122 -15.51 3.77 2.72
CA LYS A 122 -15.89 5.04 3.35
C LYS A 122 -15.80 4.97 4.87
N GLN A 123 -16.25 3.87 5.47
CA GLN A 123 -16.17 3.70 6.92
C GLN A 123 -14.72 3.57 7.38
N LEU A 124 -13.87 2.82 6.67
CA LEU A 124 -12.44 2.76 6.94
C LEU A 124 -11.81 4.16 6.81
N GLY A 125 -12.12 4.89 5.75
CA GLY A 125 -11.66 6.25 5.54
C GLY A 125 -12.05 7.19 6.68
N HIS A 126 -13.24 7.05 7.21
CA HIS A 126 -13.70 7.82 8.39
C HIS A 126 -12.87 7.52 9.64
N ILE A 127 -12.61 6.24 9.92
CA ILE A 127 -11.76 5.83 11.06
C ILE A 127 -10.35 6.40 10.89
N MET A 128 -9.79 6.26 9.69
CA MET A 128 -8.45 6.76 9.39
C MET A 128 -8.37 8.27 9.51
N TRP A 129 -9.36 9.00 9.00
CA TRP A 129 -9.40 10.46 9.08
C TRP A 129 -9.49 10.95 10.52
N GLU A 130 -10.37 10.37 11.31
CA GLU A 130 -10.66 10.82 12.67
C GLU A 130 -9.51 10.51 13.65
N TYR A 131 -8.93 9.31 13.56
CA TYR A 131 -7.99 8.82 14.58
C TYR A 131 -6.54 8.69 14.11
N VAL A 132 -6.31 8.61 12.79
CA VAL A 132 -4.98 8.35 12.21
C VAL A 132 -4.53 9.46 11.26
N GLY A 133 -5.29 10.55 11.18
CA GLY A 133 -5.00 11.71 10.35
C GLY A 133 -3.83 12.56 10.85
N MET A 134 -3.88 13.87 10.59
CA MET A 134 -2.77 14.79 10.90
C MET A 134 -2.53 14.98 12.40
N GLY A 135 -3.58 14.92 13.22
CA GLY A 135 -3.50 15.07 14.68
C GLY A 135 -3.67 13.73 15.39
N ARG A 136 -2.60 12.97 15.57
CA ARG A 136 -2.64 11.66 16.19
C ARG A 136 -2.41 11.73 17.69
N THR A 137 -3.20 10.97 18.45
CA THR A 137 -3.01 10.79 19.88
C THR A 137 -2.94 9.29 20.20
N LYS A 138 -2.32 8.94 21.33
CA LYS A 138 -2.27 7.55 21.79
C LYS A 138 -3.68 6.99 21.98
N GLU A 139 -4.58 7.77 22.55
CA GLU A 139 -5.97 7.40 22.79
C GLU A 139 -6.72 7.15 21.48
N GLY A 140 -6.53 8.01 20.48
CA GLY A 140 -7.11 7.86 19.15
C GLY A 140 -6.63 6.61 18.45
N LEU A 141 -5.32 6.38 18.40
CA LEU A 141 -4.73 5.18 17.80
C LEU A 141 -5.18 3.89 18.49
N THR A 142 -5.27 3.91 19.83
CA THR A 142 -5.77 2.77 20.61
C THR A 142 -7.23 2.43 20.29
N LYS A 143 -8.05 3.44 19.96
CA LYS A 143 -9.44 3.23 19.52
C LYS A 143 -9.51 2.73 18.06
N ALA A 144 -8.67 3.26 17.17
CA ALA A 144 -8.71 2.91 15.76
C ALA A 144 -8.42 1.43 15.49
N ILE A 145 -7.45 0.84 16.20
CA ILE A 145 -7.02 -0.54 15.97
C ILE A 145 -8.20 -1.53 16.10
N PRO A 146 -8.94 -1.61 17.23
CA PRO A 146 -10.06 -2.53 17.34
C PRO A 146 -11.20 -2.19 16.38
N MET A 147 -11.44 -0.92 16.04
CA MET A 147 -12.45 -0.52 15.05
C MET A 147 -12.12 -1.05 13.65
N ILE A 148 -10.85 -0.98 13.23
CA ILE A 148 -10.39 -1.51 11.96
C ILE A 148 -10.51 -3.03 11.93
N GLN A 149 -10.15 -3.72 13.03
CA GLN A 149 -10.30 -5.16 13.11
C GLN A 149 -11.77 -5.60 13.04
N ALA A 150 -12.65 -4.93 13.77
CA ALA A 150 -14.09 -5.22 13.72
C ALA A 150 -14.66 -4.99 12.30
N LEU A 151 -14.25 -3.90 11.63
CA LEU A 151 -14.67 -3.61 10.26
C LEU A 151 -14.17 -4.68 9.28
N LYS A 152 -12.95 -5.19 9.45
CA LYS A 152 -12.39 -6.28 8.65
C LYS A 152 -13.20 -7.58 8.83
N GLU A 153 -13.60 -7.89 10.07
CA GLU A 153 -14.43 -9.07 10.34
C GLU A 153 -15.81 -8.93 9.72
N GLU A 154 -16.41 -7.74 9.82
CA GLU A 154 -17.71 -7.45 9.21
C GLU A 154 -17.63 -7.54 7.69
N PHE A 155 -16.56 -7.03 7.07
CA PHE A 155 -16.34 -7.15 5.63
C PHE A 155 -16.43 -8.61 5.16
N TRP A 156 -15.75 -9.52 5.83
CA TRP A 156 -15.76 -10.94 5.46
C TRP A 156 -17.08 -11.67 5.75
N LYS A 157 -18.04 -11.01 6.40
CA LYS A 157 -19.36 -11.55 6.69
C LYS A 157 -20.46 -10.94 5.83
N ASP A 158 -20.34 -9.66 5.49
CA ASP A 158 -21.46 -8.88 4.95
C ASP A 158 -21.13 -8.09 3.67
N VAL A 159 -19.95 -8.29 3.08
CA VAL A 159 -19.65 -7.62 1.81
C VAL A 159 -20.49 -8.16 0.68
N ARG A 160 -21.00 -7.27 -0.17
CA ARG A 160 -21.65 -7.60 -1.43
C ARG A 160 -20.78 -7.14 -2.58
N ILE A 161 -20.25 -8.09 -3.33
CA ILE A 161 -19.55 -7.82 -4.58
C ILE A 161 -20.60 -7.57 -5.66
N THR A 162 -20.46 -6.47 -6.39
CA THR A 162 -21.33 -6.11 -7.52
C THR A 162 -20.78 -6.73 -8.80
N GLY A 163 -21.62 -7.42 -9.53
CA GLY A 163 -21.24 -8.12 -10.76
C GLY A 163 -21.31 -9.63 -10.60
N ASP A 164 -21.30 -10.31 -11.73
CA ASP A 164 -21.45 -11.76 -11.86
C ASP A 164 -20.17 -12.43 -12.41
N THR A 165 -19.17 -11.64 -12.76
CA THR A 165 -17.90 -12.13 -13.31
C THR A 165 -16.74 -11.85 -12.37
N GLN A 166 -15.75 -12.74 -12.39
CA GLN A 166 -14.52 -12.59 -11.61
C GLN A 166 -13.54 -11.60 -12.25
N SER A 167 -13.70 -11.34 -13.54
CA SER A 167 -12.85 -10.40 -14.26
C SER A 167 -13.30 -8.96 -14.04
N MET A 168 -12.38 -8.09 -13.70
CA MET A 168 -12.60 -6.64 -13.55
C MET A 168 -13.52 -6.21 -12.39
N ASN A 169 -13.64 -7.03 -11.35
CA ASN A 169 -14.32 -6.65 -10.10
C ASN A 169 -13.36 -6.15 -9.04
#